data_49545ec84e438bbd2636c231ff3debde
#
_entry.id   49545ec84e438bbd2636c231ff3debde
#
_cell.length_a   1.000
_cell.length_b   1.000
_cell.length_c   1.000
_cell.angle_alpha   90.00
_cell.angle_beta   90.00
_cell.angle_gamma   90.00
#
_symmetry.space_group_name_H-M   'P 1'
#
loop_
_entity.id
_entity.type
_entity.pdbx_description
1 polymer ?
#
loop_
_entity_poly.entity_id
_entity_poly.type
_entity_poly.pdbx_seq_one_letter_code
_entity_poly.pdbx_strand_id
1 'polypeptide(L)'
;LLPIRPEPSAFSNEPSDPTAGARRQRGTAAHDVCHRDVQQGRPVVRRLAGAAALATAVGMVLAGCDSQKVQVIDTAGLAAKLDSADYVIMDTRDDSLYNGFHDQGAPRGGHIRGAGQFTTAWLDYIAPEKFEEFAAGKGITKDRTVVFYDSNPDNLERVSAEFASRGYKVAVYKDYLAWANDPARPMDAFPNYALSVSPQWLDRLMKGGKPESYDNDQYMLFEVSWGPREKSNAYMQHIVGAYHFDTDWIENAPVWNLSDPKVIEQNLLKNGITHDKTIVLYSDNQLAALRVLWALKWAGVKDVRFLNGGLRGWVDAGLPTETKVNTPEPAEHFGVTIPANPQINISMPAQAQAAQKEGLKLISNRSWDEYIGKVSGYDYIPGKGEPKGAIWGFAGTDSSNMADYYDPDNTLRNPNEIFALWKGQNIHAGDKLAFYCGTGWRAGVPWFMTQLAGWKDAFIYDGGWNAWQMDSVYPVQKGAPGNMSKPDAHNDFGKVHKQGASCKS
;
A
#
# COMPACT_ATOMS: atom_id res chain seq x y z
N LEU A 1 43.09 -43.29 -9.84
CA LEU A 1 42.49 -44.01 -10.95
C LEU A 1 41.23 -43.25 -11.39
N LEU A 2 41.42 -42.40 -12.40
CA LEU A 2 40.41 -42.05 -13.40
C LEU A 2 40.21 -43.28 -14.30
N PRO A 3 39.10 -43.44 -15.04
CA PRO A 3 38.52 -42.55 -16.06
C PRO A 3 36.99 -42.72 -16.21
N ILE A 4 36.21 -42.10 -17.01
CA ILE A 4 36.09 -41.73 -18.41
C ILE A 4 34.74 -40.97 -18.61
N ARG A 5 34.76 -39.92 -19.40
CA ARG A 5 33.57 -39.31 -20.06
C ARG A 5 33.05 -40.20 -21.18
N PRO A 6 31.81 -40.02 -21.63
CA PRO A 6 31.62 -39.81 -23.06
C PRO A 6 30.86 -38.51 -23.40
N GLU A 7 31.25 -37.94 -24.53
CA GLU A 7 30.71 -36.77 -25.21
C GLU A 7 29.50 -37.11 -26.12
N PRO A 8 28.90 -36.10 -26.79
CA PRO A 8 27.50 -36.10 -27.18
C PRO A 8 27.26 -36.56 -28.60
N SER A 9 26.06 -37.01 -28.91
CA SER A 9 25.63 -37.25 -30.31
C SER A 9 24.61 -36.19 -30.73
N ALA A 10 24.98 -35.48 -31.78
CA ALA A 10 24.15 -34.62 -32.60
C ALA A 10 23.08 -35.41 -33.36
N PHE A 11 21.88 -34.84 -33.47
CA PHE A 11 21.00 -35.11 -34.59
C PHE A 11 20.38 -33.81 -35.14
N SER A 12 20.46 -33.76 -36.44
CA SER A 12 20.25 -32.72 -37.38
C SER A 12 18.81 -32.27 -37.61
N ASN A 13 18.72 -31.05 -38.10
CA ASN A 13 17.58 -30.38 -38.75
C ASN A 13 17.00 -31.18 -39.93
N GLU A 14 15.70 -31.06 -40.17
CA GLU A 14 15.08 -30.26 -41.24
C GLU A 14 13.55 -30.45 -41.32
N PRO A 15 12.83 -29.57 -42.06
CA PRO A 15 11.46 -29.19 -41.81
C PRO A 15 10.44 -29.81 -42.74
N SER A 16 9.16 -29.75 -42.36
CA SER A 16 8.05 -29.97 -43.34
C SER A 16 6.83 -29.11 -42.96
N ASP A 17 6.49 -28.25 -43.90
CA ASP A 17 5.26 -27.48 -44.09
C ASP A 17 4.36 -28.24 -45.10
N PRO A 18 3.13 -27.75 -45.45
CA PRO A 18 1.89 -27.57 -44.68
C PRO A 18 0.70 -28.34 -45.30
N THR A 19 -0.46 -27.99 -44.83
CA THR A 19 -1.83 -28.02 -45.40
C THR A 19 -2.81 -29.07 -44.96
N ALA A 20 -3.98 -28.46 -44.67
CA ALA A 20 -5.36 -28.88 -44.85
C ALA A 20 -6.12 -29.57 -43.73
N GLY A 21 -7.20 -28.90 -43.30
CA GLY A 21 -8.39 -29.61 -42.92
C GLY A 21 -9.23 -28.98 -41.79
N ALA A 22 -10.20 -28.20 -42.16
CA ALA A 22 -11.21 -27.55 -41.33
C ALA A 22 -12.10 -28.51 -40.53
N ARG A 23 -12.55 -28.08 -39.34
CA ARG A 23 -13.95 -27.83 -38.96
C ARG A 23 -14.17 -27.72 -37.44
N ARG A 24 -14.70 -26.54 -37.09
CA ARG A 24 -15.78 -26.20 -36.13
C ARG A 24 -15.95 -27.03 -34.84
N GLN A 25 -15.89 -26.34 -33.66
CA GLN A 25 -17.03 -25.84 -32.90
C GLN A 25 -16.56 -25.07 -31.64
N ARG A 26 -16.92 -23.82 -31.58
CA ARG A 26 -17.66 -22.99 -30.61
C ARG A 26 -17.45 -23.23 -29.11
N GLY A 27 -17.04 -22.16 -28.46
CA GLY A 27 -17.21 -21.94 -27.02
C GLY A 27 -16.53 -20.64 -26.61
N THR A 28 -17.22 -19.53 -26.85
CA THR A 28 -16.82 -18.16 -26.56
C THR A 28 -17.10 -17.82 -25.09
N ALA A 29 -16.17 -17.15 -24.43
CA ALA A 29 -16.49 -16.10 -23.46
C ALA A 29 -15.30 -15.14 -23.39
N ALA A 30 -15.35 -14.11 -24.24
CA ALA A 30 -14.55 -12.92 -24.11
C ALA A 30 -15.24 -11.98 -23.11
N HIS A 31 -14.52 -11.49 -22.13
CA HIS A 31 -14.95 -10.33 -21.37
C HIS A 31 -14.44 -9.08 -22.05
N ASP A 32 -15.37 -8.37 -22.69
CA ASP A 32 -15.17 -7.03 -23.21
C ASP A 32 -15.04 -6.03 -22.06
N VAL A 33 -13.90 -5.34 -22.03
CA VAL A 33 -13.72 -4.12 -21.25
C VAL A 33 -14.17 -2.95 -22.12
N CYS A 34 -15.25 -2.32 -21.70
CA CYS A 34 -15.89 -1.20 -22.37
C CYS A 34 -15.05 0.09 -22.23
N HIS A 35 -14.42 0.51 -23.32
CA HIS A 35 -13.96 1.89 -23.49
C HIS A 35 -15.16 2.79 -23.72
N ARG A 36 -15.33 3.81 -22.89
CA ARG A 36 -16.21 4.94 -23.21
C ARG A 36 -15.39 6.15 -23.60
N ASP A 37 -15.52 6.51 -24.85
CA ASP A 37 -15.08 7.78 -25.41
C ASP A 37 -15.77 8.96 -24.74
N VAL A 38 -14.97 9.96 -24.35
CA VAL A 38 -15.45 11.29 -23.95
C VAL A 38 -15.37 12.19 -25.16
N GLN A 39 -16.50 12.53 -25.75
CA GLN A 39 -16.60 13.66 -26.65
C GLN A 39 -17.38 14.82 -26.03
N GLN A 40 -16.81 15.99 -26.28
CA GLN A 40 -17.16 17.31 -25.84
C GLN A 40 -18.56 17.75 -26.30
N GLY A 41 -19.18 18.64 -25.54
CA GLY A 41 -20.32 19.42 -26.00
C GLY A 41 -20.98 20.29 -24.93
N ARG A 42 -20.53 21.52 -24.77
CA ARG A 42 -21.37 22.58 -24.17
C ARG A 42 -22.41 23.09 -25.19
N PRO A 43 -23.61 23.50 -24.72
CA PRO A 43 -23.94 24.92 -24.84
C PRO A 43 -24.75 25.54 -23.69
N VAL A 44 -24.34 26.70 -23.34
CA VAL A 44 -24.99 28.03 -23.20
C VAL A 44 -26.48 28.08 -22.85
N VAL A 45 -26.68 28.74 -21.73
CA VAL A 45 -27.95 29.24 -21.13
C VAL A 45 -28.59 30.31 -21.93
N ARG A 46 -29.94 30.36 -21.96
CA ARG A 46 -30.75 31.57 -22.07
C ARG A 46 -31.93 31.55 -21.12
N ARG A 47 -32.04 32.64 -20.36
CA ARG A 47 -33.16 33.03 -19.51
C ARG A 47 -34.38 33.33 -20.33
N LEU A 48 -35.55 33.05 -19.80
CA LEU A 48 -36.74 33.91 -19.94
C LEU A 48 -37.64 33.79 -18.70
N ALA A 49 -38.09 34.93 -18.26
CA ALA A 49 -38.97 35.17 -17.12
C ALA A 49 -40.46 35.13 -17.54
N GLY A 50 -41.32 34.90 -16.56
CA GLY A 50 -42.78 35.17 -16.71
C GLY A 50 -43.62 34.38 -15.71
N ALA A 51 -43.94 34.92 -14.66
CA ALA A 51 -45.13 35.41 -13.97
C ALA A 51 -46.28 34.43 -13.62
N ALA A 52 -46.61 34.47 -12.34
CA ALA A 52 -47.90 34.59 -11.65
C ALA A 52 -48.76 33.33 -11.36
N ALA A 53 -48.78 33.02 -10.07
CA ALA A 53 -49.91 32.81 -9.16
C ALA A 53 -50.99 31.75 -9.47
N LEU A 54 -51.12 30.76 -8.59
CA LEU A 54 -52.35 30.49 -7.84
C LEU A 54 -52.03 29.67 -6.55
N ALA A 55 -52.45 30.21 -5.44
CA ALA A 55 -52.34 29.57 -4.14
C ALA A 55 -53.38 28.45 -4.00
N THR A 56 -52.94 27.24 -3.64
CA THR A 56 -53.79 26.26 -3.00
C THR A 56 -53.00 25.65 -1.84
N ALA A 57 -53.41 25.98 -0.63
CA ALA A 57 -52.86 25.46 0.60
C ALA A 57 -53.20 23.98 0.74
N VAL A 58 -52.23 23.11 0.51
CA VAL A 58 -52.23 21.73 1.01
C VAL A 58 -51.17 21.70 2.09
N GLY A 59 -51.63 21.55 3.32
CA GLY A 59 -50.72 21.37 4.47
C GLY A 59 -49.89 20.08 4.32
N MET A 60 -48.73 20.17 3.69
CA MET A 60 -47.69 19.20 3.90
C MET A 60 -47.01 19.50 5.24
N VAL A 61 -47.22 18.61 6.18
CA VAL A 61 -46.34 18.47 7.34
C VAL A 61 -44.97 18.15 6.78
N LEU A 62 -44.14 19.17 6.56
CA LEU A 62 -42.72 19.01 6.42
C LEU A 62 -42.23 18.44 7.75
N ALA A 63 -42.06 17.11 7.82
CA ALA A 63 -41.18 16.52 8.78
C ALA A 63 -39.81 17.17 8.51
N GLY A 64 -39.45 18.14 9.35
CA GLY A 64 -38.17 18.80 9.30
C GLY A 64 -37.10 17.71 9.45
N CYS A 65 -36.33 17.47 8.37
CA CYS A 65 -35.01 16.89 8.57
C CYS A 65 -34.26 17.88 9.47
N ASP A 66 -34.16 17.54 10.73
CA ASP A 66 -33.23 18.17 11.66
C ASP A 66 -31.84 17.86 11.09
N SER A 67 -31.31 18.74 10.24
CA SER A 67 -29.92 18.68 9.83
C SER A 67 -29.12 18.83 11.12
N GLN A 68 -28.53 17.74 11.58
CA GLN A 68 -27.74 17.75 12.80
C GLN A 68 -26.65 18.81 12.65
N LYS A 69 -26.75 19.87 13.47
CA LYS A 69 -25.85 21.02 13.40
C LYS A 69 -24.43 20.54 13.76
N VAL A 70 -23.49 20.68 12.83
CA VAL A 70 -22.07 20.36 13.08
C VAL A 70 -21.57 21.20 14.25
N GLN A 71 -21.10 20.53 15.31
CA GLN A 71 -20.58 21.19 16.49
C GLN A 71 -19.14 21.63 16.25
N VAL A 72 -18.79 22.87 16.59
CA VAL A 72 -17.38 23.32 16.64
C VAL A 72 -16.88 23.13 18.06
N ILE A 73 -15.73 22.48 18.22
CA ILE A 73 -15.05 22.32 19.50
C ILE A 73 -13.73 23.07 19.49
N ASP A 74 -13.37 23.62 20.66
CA ASP A 74 -12.09 24.29 20.87
C ASP A 74 -10.98 23.33 21.32
N THR A 75 -9.76 23.81 21.46
CA THR A 75 -8.59 23.04 21.86
C THR A 75 -8.76 22.35 23.23
N ALA A 76 -9.38 22.99 24.21
CA ALA A 76 -9.64 22.41 25.51
C ALA A 76 -10.71 21.31 25.42
N GLY A 77 -11.77 21.58 24.68
CA GLY A 77 -12.83 20.62 24.40
C GLY A 77 -12.32 19.37 23.67
N LEU A 78 -11.43 19.51 22.69
CA LEU A 78 -10.81 18.37 22.02
C LEU A 78 -9.91 17.58 22.98
N ALA A 79 -9.06 18.27 23.74
CA ALA A 79 -8.16 17.62 24.70
C ALA A 79 -8.93 16.75 25.73
N ALA A 80 -10.09 17.20 26.19
CA ALA A 80 -10.94 16.44 27.09
C ALA A 80 -11.59 15.20 26.47
N LYS A 81 -11.52 15.05 25.13
CA LYS A 81 -12.16 13.97 24.38
C LYS A 81 -11.21 12.91 23.83
N LEU A 82 -9.90 13.12 23.91
CA LEU A 82 -8.89 12.19 23.36
C LEU A 82 -9.07 10.75 23.85
N ASP A 83 -9.45 10.56 25.13
CA ASP A 83 -9.63 9.25 25.74
C ASP A 83 -11.11 8.87 25.94
N SER A 84 -12.04 9.63 25.38
CA SER A 84 -13.47 9.37 25.54
C SER A 84 -13.98 8.26 24.63
N ALA A 85 -14.76 7.31 25.16
CA ALA A 85 -15.37 6.24 24.38
C ALA A 85 -16.45 6.76 23.41
N ASP A 86 -17.04 7.89 23.71
CA ASP A 86 -18.16 8.46 22.97
C ASP A 86 -17.71 9.27 21.74
N TYR A 87 -16.38 9.45 21.59
CA TYR A 87 -15.78 10.22 20.49
C TYR A 87 -14.78 9.38 19.71
N VAL A 88 -14.71 9.64 18.42
CA VAL A 88 -13.64 9.19 17.52
C VAL A 88 -13.06 10.40 16.82
N ILE A 89 -11.74 10.57 16.89
CA ILE A 89 -11.05 11.72 16.30
C ILE A 89 -10.42 11.26 14.99
N MET A 90 -10.63 12.01 13.92
CA MET A 90 -10.16 11.68 12.56
C MET A 90 -9.42 12.85 11.93
N ASP A 91 -8.22 12.56 11.46
CA ASP A 91 -7.43 13.42 10.60
C ASP A 91 -7.95 13.34 9.17
N THR A 92 -8.24 14.47 8.54
CA THR A 92 -8.77 14.49 7.16
C THR A 92 -7.73 14.92 6.13
N ARG A 93 -6.49 15.16 6.57
CA ARG A 93 -5.35 15.48 5.72
C ARG A 93 -4.82 14.23 5.00
N ASP A 94 -3.91 14.42 4.06
CA ASP A 94 -3.28 13.31 3.34
C ASP A 94 -2.37 12.43 4.21
N ASP A 95 -2.03 11.24 3.70
CA ASP A 95 -1.22 10.25 4.40
C ASP A 95 0.15 10.77 4.83
N SER A 96 0.78 11.61 4.01
CA SER A 96 2.13 12.11 4.31
C SER A 96 2.12 12.99 5.56
N LEU A 97 1.12 13.87 5.67
CA LEU A 97 0.93 14.74 6.83
C LEU A 97 0.55 13.95 8.08
N TYR A 98 -0.34 12.96 7.93
CA TYR A 98 -0.68 12.06 9.03
C TYR A 98 0.55 11.29 9.53
N ASN A 99 1.35 10.76 8.61
CA ASN A 99 2.49 9.91 8.92
C ASN A 99 3.63 10.64 9.62
N GLY A 100 3.84 11.93 9.35
CA GLY A 100 4.92 12.66 10.03
C GLY A 100 5.46 13.88 9.32
N PHE A 101 5.14 14.13 8.04
CA PHE A 101 5.55 15.37 7.38
C PHE A 101 4.90 16.59 8.03
N HIS A 102 5.59 17.71 7.99
CA HIS A 102 5.08 18.95 8.57
C HIS A 102 4.05 19.59 7.64
N ASP A 103 2.94 19.97 8.22
CA ASP A 103 1.98 20.84 7.57
C ASP A 103 2.51 22.29 7.48
N GLN A 104 2.04 23.06 6.52
CA GLN A 104 2.49 24.44 6.35
C GLN A 104 2.21 25.26 7.61
N GLY A 105 3.27 25.79 8.21
CA GLY A 105 3.20 26.59 9.44
C GLY A 105 3.16 25.78 10.74
N ALA A 106 3.20 24.44 10.68
CA ALA A 106 3.30 23.58 11.85
C ALA A 106 4.76 23.27 12.19
N PRO A 107 5.22 23.44 13.43
CA PRO A 107 6.58 23.10 13.84
C PRO A 107 6.76 21.62 14.16
N ARG A 108 5.66 20.84 14.19
CA ARG A 108 5.64 19.40 14.42
C ARG A 108 4.79 18.73 13.35
N GLY A 109 5.33 17.68 12.75
CA GLY A 109 4.60 16.81 11.83
C GLY A 109 3.80 15.73 12.54
N GLY A 110 2.99 15.00 11.76
CA GLY A 110 2.16 13.92 12.25
C GLY A 110 0.75 14.35 12.64
N HIS A 111 0.10 13.55 13.48
CA HIS A 111 -1.32 13.63 13.82
C HIS A 111 -1.56 13.81 15.31
N ILE A 112 -2.75 14.27 15.68
CA ILE A 112 -3.19 14.34 17.09
C ILE A 112 -3.21 12.92 17.65
N ARG A 113 -2.59 12.72 18.83
CA ARG A 113 -2.48 11.38 19.45
C ARG A 113 -3.81 10.66 19.50
N GLY A 114 -3.81 9.42 19.02
CA GLY A 114 -4.99 8.56 19.00
C GLY A 114 -6.01 8.88 17.93
N ALA A 115 -5.75 9.84 17.04
CA ALA A 115 -6.59 10.08 15.89
C ALA A 115 -6.46 8.94 14.88
N GLY A 116 -7.59 8.54 14.28
CA GLY A 116 -7.62 7.78 13.05
C GLY A 116 -7.47 8.68 11.84
N GLN A 117 -7.59 8.10 10.66
CA GLN A 117 -7.49 8.81 9.40
C GLN A 117 -8.75 8.60 8.56
N PHE A 118 -9.25 9.69 8.00
CA PHE A 118 -10.27 9.68 6.97
C PHE A 118 -9.99 10.83 5.99
N THR A 119 -9.09 10.60 5.06
CA THR A 119 -8.65 11.62 4.10
C THR A 119 -9.83 12.11 3.26
N THR A 120 -9.99 13.43 3.13
CA THR A 120 -11.12 14.05 2.42
C THR A 120 -11.20 13.57 0.95
N ALA A 121 -10.06 13.31 0.32
CA ALA A 121 -9.99 12.81 -1.05
C ALA A 121 -10.73 11.46 -1.24
N TRP A 122 -10.84 10.63 -0.21
CA TRP A 122 -11.55 9.34 -0.31
C TRP A 122 -13.02 9.48 -0.66
N LEU A 123 -13.63 10.63 -0.38
CA LEU A 123 -15.02 10.91 -0.78
C LEU A 123 -15.26 10.82 -2.31
N ASP A 124 -14.21 10.97 -3.11
CA ASP A 124 -14.28 10.86 -4.57
C ASP A 124 -14.18 9.41 -5.07
N TYR A 125 -13.78 8.48 -4.22
CA TYR A 125 -13.53 7.07 -4.56
C TYR A 125 -14.52 6.11 -3.91
N ILE A 126 -15.16 6.51 -2.81
CA ILE A 126 -16.09 5.64 -2.08
C ILE A 126 -17.45 5.67 -2.80
N ALA A 127 -17.89 4.51 -3.29
CA ALA A 127 -19.24 4.38 -3.83
C ALA A 127 -20.28 4.72 -2.75
N PRO A 128 -21.33 5.53 -3.07
CA PRO A 128 -22.28 6.01 -2.06
C PRO A 128 -22.92 4.92 -1.21
N GLU A 129 -23.18 3.74 -1.78
CA GLU A 129 -23.75 2.57 -1.11
C GLU A 129 -22.75 1.82 -0.22
N LYS A 130 -21.45 2.10 -0.37
CA LYS A 130 -20.37 1.52 0.44
C LYS A 130 -19.87 2.44 1.54
N PHE A 131 -20.38 3.66 1.59
CA PHE A 131 -19.87 4.68 2.48
C PHE A 131 -19.97 4.28 3.96
N GLU A 132 -21.14 3.76 4.40
CA GLU A 132 -21.35 3.39 5.80
C GLU A 132 -20.48 2.18 6.21
N GLU A 133 -20.33 1.21 5.32
CA GLU A 133 -19.44 0.06 5.52
C GLU A 133 -17.99 0.53 5.67
N PHE A 134 -17.53 1.43 4.79
CA PHE A 134 -16.19 1.98 4.85
C PHE A 134 -15.96 2.81 6.11
N ALA A 135 -16.89 3.71 6.45
CA ALA A 135 -16.83 4.51 7.67
C ALA A 135 -16.76 3.64 8.93
N ALA A 136 -17.58 2.58 8.99
CA ALA A 136 -17.54 1.61 10.08
C ALA A 136 -16.19 0.88 10.15
N GLY A 137 -15.61 0.53 9.01
CA GLY A 137 -14.25 -0.05 8.90
C GLY A 137 -13.14 0.86 9.43
N LYS A 138 -13.37 2.18 9.43
CA LYS A 138 -12.50 3.19 10.05
C LYS A 138 -12.88 3.49 11.52
N GLY A 139 -13.83 2.75 12.10
CA GLY A 139 -14.30 2.95 13.48
C GLY A 139 -15.26 4.12 13.65
N ILE A 140 -15.81 4.67 12.56
CA ILE A 140 -16.78 5.77 12.60
C ILE A 140 -18.20 5.18 12.56
N THR A 141 -18.94 5.31 13.66
CA THR A 141 -20.29 4.77 13.84
C THR A 141 -21.28 5.84 14.28
N LYS A 142 -22.58 5.65 14.04
CA LYS A 142 -23.61 6.66 14.35
C LYS A 142 -23.92 6.83 15.83
N ASP A 143 -23.53 5.89 16.68
CA ASP A 143 -23.68 5.96 18.12
C ASP A 143 -22.65 6.88 18.79
N ARG A 144 -21.52 7.11 18.12
CA ARG A 144 -20.40 7.96 18.58
C ARG A 144 -20.37 9.30 17.85
N THR A 145 -19.75 10.30 18.46
CA THR A 145 -19.46 11.57 17.77
C THR A 145 -18.11 11.50 17.09
N VAL A 146 -18.09 11.68 15.77
CA VAL A 146 -16.84 11.84 15.04
C VAL A 146 -16.38 13.29 15.09
N VAL A 147 -15.13 13.50 15.44
CA VAL A 147 -14.48 14.81 15.44
C VAL A 147 -13.47 14.84 14.31
N PHE A 148 -13.76 15.62 13.28
CA PHE A 148 -12.82 15.84 12.18
C PHE A 148 -11.92 17.04 12.43
N TYR A 149 -10.68 16.97 12.01
CA TYR A 149 -9.77 18.11 11.96
C TYR A 149 -8.94 18.12 10.70
N ASP A 150 -8.60 19.32 10.24
CA ASP A 150 -7.75 19.60 9.08
C ASP A 150 -7.14 21.00 9.26
N SER A 151 -6.03 21.27 8.58
CA SER A 151 -5.49 22.61 8.39
C SER A 151 -6.17 23.37 7.24
N ASN A 152 -6.80 22.64 6.30
CA ASN A 152 -7.57 23.18 5.20
C ASN A 152 -9.07 23.24 5.58
N PRO A 153 -9.67 24.46 5.70
CA PRO A 153 -11.07 24.59 6.07
C PRO A 153 -12.05 24.03 5.04
N ASP A 154 -11.71 24.02 3.74
CA ASP A 154 -12.58 23.51 2.68
C ASP A 154 -12.71 21.98 2.77
N ASN A 155 -11.60 21.30 3.04
CA ASN A 155 -11.61 19.86 3.29
C ASN A 155 -12.47 19.52 4.50
N LEU A 156 -12.29 20.26 5.58
CA LEU A 156 -13.01 20.05 6.83
C LEU A 156 -14.51 20.27 6.66
N GLU A 157 -14.90 21.30 5.91
CA GLU A 157 -16.31 21.56 5.57
C GLU A 157 -16.89 20.41 4.74
N ARG A 158 -16.19 19.99 3.68
CA ARG A 158 -16.64 18.95 2.77
C ARG A 158 -16.88 17.62 3.51
N VAL A 159 -15.91 17.15 4.29
CA VAL A 159 -16.04 15.86 4.98
C VAL A 159 -17.11 15.91 6.08
N SER A 160 -17.16 17.01 6.84
CA SER A 160 -18.14 17.14 7.92
C SER A 160 -19.58 17.22 7.40
N ALA A 161 -19.81 17.94 6.27
CA ALA A 161 -21.10 18.01 5.61
C ALA A 161 -21.58 16.66 5.09
N GLU A 162 -20.68 15.87 4.48
CA GLU A 162 -21.01 14.53 3.98
C GLU A 162 -21.47 13.60 5.10
N PHE A 163 -20.72 13.54 6.20
CA PHE A 163 -21.09 12.71 7.35
C PHE A 163 -22.37 13.18 8.03
N ALA A 164 -22.54 14.50 8.23
CA ALA A 164 -23.74 15.07 8.82
C ALA A 164 -25.00 14.78 7.97
N SER A 165 -24.89 14.86 6.63
CA SER A 165 -25.98 14.56 5.71
C SER A 165 -26.46 13.10 5.82
N ARG A 166 -25.57 12.19 6.23
CA ARG A 166 -25.85 10.75 6.42
C ARG A 166 -26.29 10.41 7.85
N GLY A 167 -26.51 11.43 8.71
CA GLY A 167 -27.03 11.25 10.07
C GLY A 167 -25.99 10.84 11.10
N TYR A 168 -24.70 11.06 10.85
CA TYR A 168 -23.66 10.92 11.86
C TYR A 168 -23.65 12.10 12.84
N LYS A 169 -23.26 11.89 14.08
CA LYS A 169 -22.97 12.95 15.04
C LYS A 169 -21.59 13.52 14.72
N VAL A 170 -21.55 14.78 14.26
CA VAL A 170 -20.32 15.38 13.77
C VAL A 170 -19.91 16.58 14.61
N ALA A 171 -18.64 16.63 14.96
CA ALA A 171 -17.96 17.81 15.46
C ALA A 171 -16.73 18.12 14.61
N VAL A 172 -16.29 19.38 14.62
CA VAL A 172 -15.08 19.82 13.90
C VAL A 172 -14.16 20.58 14.85
N TYR A 173 -12.86 20.32 14.67
CA TYR A 173 -11.80 21.08 15.31
C TYR A 173 -11.00 21.84 14.26
N LYS A 174 -11.06 23.18 14.30
CA LYS A 174 -10.51 24.05 13.24
C LYS A 174 -9.09 24.56 13.52
N ASP A 175 -8.61 24.40 14.75
CA ASP A 175 -7.37 25.02 15.20
C ASP A 175 -6.19 24.04 15.25
N TYR A 176 -6.08 23.16 14.22
CA TYR A 176 -5.01 22.16 14.16
C TYR A 176 -3.61 22.78 14.32
N LEU A 177 -3.35 23.92 13.66
CA LEU A 177 -2.06 24.60 13.79
C LEU A 177 -1.77 25.08 15.20
N ALA A 178 -2.79 25.51 15.96
CA ALA A 178 -2.63 25.86 17.38
C ALA A 178 -2.25 24.62 18.21
N TRP A 179 -2.85 23.45 17.92
CA TRP A 179 -2.46 22.19 18.54
C TRP A 179 -1.03 21.78 18.22
N ALA A 180 -0.64 21.84 16.95
CA ALA A 180 0.70 21.48 16.48
C ALA A 180 1.78 22.44 17.03
N ASN A 181 1.45 23.70 17.29
CA ASN A 181 2.35 24.70 17.85
C ASN A 181 2.52 24.60 19.37
N ASP A 182 1.59 23.98 20.10
CA ASP A 182 1.67 23.80 21.55
C ASP A 182 2.40 22.50 21.92
N PRO A 183 3.65 22.54 22.43
CA PRO A 183 4.42 21.35 22.77
C PRO A 183 3.78 20.50 23.88
N ALA A 184 2.84 21.06 24.68
CA ALA A 184 2.11 20.34 25.70
C ALA A 184 0.98 19.47 25.11
N ARG A 185 0.61 19.67 23.84
CA ARG A 185 -0.42 18.89 23.17
C ARG A 185 0.16 17.60 22.60
N PRO A 186 -0.44 16.43 22.86
CA PRO A 186 0.10 15.17 22.41
C PRO A 186 -0.10 14.98 20.90
N MET A 187 0.98 14.63 20.22
CA MET A 187 1.00 14.25 18.80
C MET A 187 1.80 12.96 18.62
N ASP A 188 1.44 12.19 17.60
CA ASP A 188 2.12 10.98 17.18
C ASP A 188 2.56 11.12 15.71
N ALA A 189 3.68 10.48 15.38
CA ALA A 189 4.21 10.38 14.02
C ALA A 189 4.97 9.05 13.87
N PHE A 190 5.06 8.52 12.67
CA PHE A 190 5.92 7.37 12.42
C PHE A 190 7.39 7.81 12.37
N PRO A 191 8.31 7.11 13.04
CA PRO A 191 9.71 7.53 13.10
C PRO A 191 10.40 7.57 11.73
N ASN A 192 9.96 6.75 10.79
CA ASN A 192 10.52 6.68 9.44
C ASN A 192 9.52 7.13 8.36
N TYR A 193 8.68 8.13 8.67
CA TYR A 193 7.64 8.63 7.77
C TYR A 193 8.18 9.02 6.39
N ALA A 194 9.41 9.48 6.31
CA ALA A 194 10.07 9.90 5.08
C ALA A 194 10.27 8.78 4.04
N LEU A 195 10.09 7.52 4.42
CA LEU A 195 10.11 6.39 3.47
C LEU A 195 8.91 6.41 2.52
N SER A 196 7.78 7.02 2.94
CA SER A 196 6.54 7.14 2.16
C SER A 196 6.32 8.59 1.77
N VAL A 197 6.43 8.91 0.48
CA VAL A 197 6.34 10.28 -0.02
C VAL A 197 5.07 10.50 -0.85
N SER A 198 4.55 11.74 -0.83
CA SER A 198 3.39 12.12 -1.63
C SER A 198 3.78 12.57 -3.04
N PRO A 199 2.81 12.64 -3.99
CA PRO A 199 3.02 13.27 -5.29
C PRO A 199 3.55 14.69 -5.20
N GLN A 200 3.09 15.51 -4.25
CA GLN A 200 3.54 16.88 -4.05
C GLN A 200 5.00 16.96 -3.59
N TRP A 201 5.42 16.02 -2.74
CA TRP A 201 6.81 15.90 -2.32
C TRP A 201 7.73 15.62 -3.53
N LEU A 202 7.34 14.64 -4.36
CA LEU A 202 8.10 14.26 -5.55
C LEU A 202 8.11 15.38 -6.61
N ASP A 203 6.97 16.01 -6.88
CA ASP A 203 6.87 17.14 -7.81
C ASP A 203 7.81 18.30 -7.41
N ARG A 204 7.86 18.62 -6.10
CA ARG A 204 8.80 19.63 -5.58
C ARG A 204 10.26 19.22 -5.81
N LEU A 205 10.60 17.96 -5.59
CA LEU A 205 11.93 17.42 -5.87
C LEU A 205 12.29 17.54 -7.35
N MET A 206 11.39 17.11 -8.24
CA MET A 206 11.59 17.13 -9.70
C MET A 206 11.74 18.55 -10.24
N LYS A 207 11.15 19.55 -9.61
CA LYS A 207 11.31 20.97 -9.92
C LYS A 207 12.59 21.60 -9.33
N GLY A 208 13.49 20.80 -8.77
CA GLY A 208 14.76 21.24 -8.19
C GLY A 208 14.63 21.86 -6.79
N GLY A 209 13.48 21.66 -6.13
CA GLY A 209 13.31 22.05 -4.72
C GLY A 209 13.98 21.04 -3.78
N LYS A 210 14.12 21.43 -2.51
CA LYS A 210 14.52 20.54 -1.43
C LYS A 210 13.30 20.26 -0.54
N PRO A 211 12.51 19.19 -0.83
CA PRO A 211 11.39 18.84 0.03
C PRO A 211 11.92 18.32 1.37
N GLU A 212 11.06 18.36 2.38
CA GLU A 212 11.38 17.90 3.73
C GLU A 212 12.00 16.51 3.73
N SER A 213 13.00 16.28 4.57
CA SER A 213 13.75 15.03 4.72
C SER A 213 14.59 14.59 3.51
N TYR A 214 14.74 15.42 2.48
CA TYR A 214 15.64 15.17 1.35
C TYR A 214 16.95 15.92 1.51
N ASP A 215 18.04 15.20 1.79
CA ASP A 215 19.37 15.76 2.04
C ASP A 215 20.34 15.46 0.91
N ASN A 216 19.94 14.66 -0.07
CA ASN A 216 20.79 14.20 -1.16
C ASN A 216 20.79 15.21 -2.33
N ASP A 217 21.85 15.19 -3.14
CA ASP A 217 21.95 15.97 -4.37
C ASP A 217 21.56 15.16 -5.62
N GLN A 218 21.40 13.85 -5.48
CA GLN A 218 21.09 12.95 -6.59
C GLN A 218 19.90 12.04 -6.26
N TYR A 219 18.95 11.99 -7.17
CA TYR A 219 17.87 11.02 -7.09
C TYR A 219 17.60 10.36 -8.43
N MET A 220 16.97 9.20 -8.39
CA MET A 220 16.43 8.51 -9.56
C MET A 220 15.00 8.10 -9.26
N LEU A 221 14.13 8.20 -10.27
CA LEU A 221 12.73 7.82 -10.19
C LEU A 221 12.51 6.60 -11.09
N PHE A 222 11.92 5.53 -10.53
CA PHE A 222 11.62 4.32 -11.29
C PHE A 222 10.14 3.94 -11.18
N GLU A 223 9.55 3.67 -12.35
CA GLU A 223 8.38 2.82 -12.45
C GLU A 223 8.85 1.36 -12.32
N VAL A 224 8.19 0.58 -11.50
CA VAL A 224 8.56 -0.81 -11.22
C VAL A 224 7.47 -1.76 -11.70
N SER A 225 7.81 -2.65 -12.61
CA SER A 225 6.93 -3.72 -13.08
C SER A 225 7.72 -4.94 -13.55
N TRP A 226 7.04 -6.05 -13.75
CA TRP A 226 7.65 -7.27 -14.23
C TRP A 226 7.84 -7.27 -15.74
N GLY A 227 8.99 -7.74 -16.17
CA GLY A 227 9.34 -7.93 -17.56
C GLY A 227 9.98 -6.70 -18.22
N PRO A 228 10.50 -6.87 -19.44
CA PRO A 228 11.20 -5.81 -20.15
C PRO A 228 10.26 -4.64 -20.47
N ARG A 229 10.82 -3.45 -20.47
CA ARG A 229 10.15 -2.17 -20.70
C ARG A 229 9.13 -2.19 -21.85
N GLU A 230 9.48 -2.81 -22.95
CA GLU A 230 8.65 -2.88 -24.17
C GLU A 230 7.39 -3.73 -24.01
N LYS A 231 7.31 -4.50 -22.92
CA LYS A 231 6.16 -5.33 -22.55
C LYS A 231 5.41 -4.82 -21.33
N SER A 232 5.93 -3.79 -20.65
CA SER A 232 5.29 -3.19 -19.50
C SER A 232 4.20 -2.21 -19.93
N ASN A 233 2.94 -2.55 -19.71
CA ASN A 233 1.83 -1.62 -19.90
C ASN A 233 1.90 -0.44 -18.93
N ALA A 234 2.42 -0.66 -17.74
CA ALA A 234 2.55 0.38 -16.71
C ALA A 234 3.56 1.47 -17.11
N TYR A 235 4.62 1.10 -17.84
CA TYR A 235 5.60 2.07 -18.34
C TYR A 235 5.16 2.80 -19.62
N MET A 236 4.11 2.34 -20.30
CA MET A 236 3.63 3.00 -21.54
C MET A 236 3.15 4.44 -21.28
N GLN A 237 2.65 4.72 -20.09
CA GLN A 237 2.39 6.07 -19.60
C GLN A 237 2.93 6.16 -18.17
N HIS A 238 3.91 7.00 -17.93
CA HIS A 238 4.64 7.07 -16.67
C HIS A 238 4.91 8.52 -16.26
N ILE A 239 5.36 8.72 -15.03
CA ILE A 239 5.75 10.03 -14.50
C ILE A 239 6.93 10.55 -15.33
N VAL A 240 6.87 11.84 -15.70
CA VAL A 240 7.93 12.48 -16.50
C VAL A 240 9.31 12.20 -15.90
N GLY A 241 10.25 11.74 -16.74
CA GLY A 241 11.63 11.43 -16.32
C GLY A 241 11.82 10.10 -15.60
N ALA A 242 10.75 9.35 -15.33
CA ALA A 242 10.88 8.03 -14.71
C ALA A 242 11.58 7.03 -15.64
N TYR A 243 12.45 6.21 -15.06
CA TYR A 243 13.02 5.03 -15.68
C TYR A 243 12.13 3.82 -15.40
N HIS A 244 12.29 2.76 -16.19
CA HIS A 244 11.68 1.47 -15.92
C HIS A 244 12.64 0.61 -15.09
N PHE A 245 12.09 -0.09 -14.10
CA PHE A 245 12.77 -1.12 -13.31
C PHE A 245 12.07 -2.46 -13.53
N ASP A 246 12.75 -3.38 -14.22
CA ASP A 246 12.29 -4.76 -14.41
C ASP A 246 12.62 -5.59 -13.15
N THR A 247 11.64 -6.22 -12.53
CA THR A 247 11.88 -7.05 -11.34
C THR A 247 12.77 -8.26 -11.60
N ASP A 248 12.89 -8.72 -12.85
CA ASP A 248 13.85 -9.77 -13.24
C ASP A 248 15.33 -9.34 -13.05
N TRP A 249 15.61 -8.08 -12.75
CA TRP A 249 16.95 -7.65 -12.37
C TRP A 249 17.38 -8.14 -10.99
N ILE A 250 16.43 -8.44 -10.13
CA ILE A 250 16.69 -8.83 -8.73
C ILE A 250 16.26 -10.24 -8.39
N GLU A 251 15.42 -10.88 -9.20
CA GLU A 251 14.85 -12.19 -8.92
C GLU A 251 14.72 -13.04 -10.18
N ASN A 252 14.68 -14.36 -10.05
CA ASN A 252 14.50 -15.26 -11.19
C ASN A 252 13.85 -16.60 -10.81
N ALA A 253 13.26 -17.21 -11.84
CA ALA A 253 12.73 -18.57 -11.74
C ALA A 253 13.85 -19.58 -11.35
N PRO A 254 13.50 -20.74 -10.75
CA PRO A 254 12.14 -21.23 -10.47
C PRO A 254 11.58 -20.80 -9.11
N VAL A 255 12.41 -20.28 -8.21
CA VAL A 255 12.04 -19.98 -6.82
C VAL A 255 11.54 -18.56 -6.66
N TRP A 256 12.01 -17.63 -7.51
CA TRP A 256 11.74 -16.19 -7.48
C TRP A 256 12.31 -15.48 -6.23
N ASN A 257 13.38 -16.05 -5.67
CA ASN A 257 14.17 -15.40 -4.63
C ASN A 257 15.10 -14.36 -5.24
N LEU A 258 15.69 -13.52 -4.37
CA LEU A 258 16.79 -12.65 -4.79
C LEU A 258 17.87 -13.46 -5.49
N SER A 259 18.29 -12.97 -6.64
CA SER A 259 19.35 -13.52 -7.47
C SER A 259 20.72 -13.42 -6.77
N ASP A 260 21.73 -14.02 -7.35
CA ASP A 260 23.12 -13.89 -6.88
C ASP A 260 23.47 -12.40 -6.72
N PRO A 261 24.11 -12.00 -5.58
CA PRO A 261 24.46 -10.62 -5.30
C PRO A 261 25.24 -9.91 -6.43
N LYS A 262 26.11 -10.65 -7.14
CA LYS A 262 26.88 -10.11 -8.26
C LYS A 262 25.99 -9.81 -9.47
N VAL A 263 24.99 -10.65 -9.72
CA VAL A 263 24.01 -10.41 -10.80
C VAL A 263 23.18 -9.18 -10.50
N ILE A 264 22.72 -9.06 -9.26
CA ILE A 264 21.98 -7.87 -8.79
C ILE A 264 22.87 -6.63 -8.94
N GLU A 265 24.11 -6.66 -8.47
CA GLU A 265 25.05 -5.53 -8.58
C GLU A 265 25.23 -5.09 -10.03
N GLN A 266 25.47 -6.03 -10.96
CA GLN A 266 25.62 -5.74 -12.37
C GLN A 266 24.37 -5.07 -12.96
N ASN A 267 23.18 -5.56 -12.62
CA ASN A 267 21.92 -4.98 -13.08
C ASN A 267 21.70 -3.57 -12.51
N LEU A 268 21.98 -3.37 -11.22
CA LEU A 268 21.85 -2.05 -10.59
C LEU A 268 22.83 -1.04 -11.23
N LEU A 269 24.09 -1.41 -11.43
CA LEU A 269 25.09 -0.54 -12.04
C LEU A 269 24.76 -0.21 -13.50
N LYS A 270 24.31 -1.20 -14.29
CA LYS A 270 23.86 -0.98 -15.67
C LYS A 270 22.76 0.07 -15.74
N ASN A 271 21.95 0.17 -14.72
CA ASN A 271 20.83 1.12 -14.62
C ASN A 271 21.14 2.32 -13.72
N GLY A 272 22.41 2.59 -13.45
CA GLY A 272 22.87 3.80 -12.78
C GLY A 272 22.56 3.88 -11.29
N ILE A 273 22.08 2.79 -10.67
CA ILE A 273 21.73 2.74 -9.25
C ILE A 273 22.98 2.49 -8.43
N THR A 274 23.26 3.40 -7.49
CA THR A 274 24.36 3.31 -6.52
C THR A 274 23.83 3.42 -5.10
N HIS A 275 24.63 3.01 -4.13
CA HIS A 275 24.20 2.97 -2.74
C HIS A 275 23.91 4.34 -2.11
N ASP A 276 24.46 5.40 -2.65
CA ASP A 276 24.40 6.77 -2.14
C ASP A 276 23.32 7.65 -2.78
N LYS A 277 22.71 7.23 -3.89
CA LYS A 277 21.60 7.94 -4.52
C LYS A 277 20.29 7.73 -3.77
N THR A 278 19.42 8.73 -3.80
CA THR A 278 18.03 8.54 -3.42
C THR A 278 17.28 7.86 -4.56
N ILE A 279 16.64 6.73 -4.27
CA ILE A 279 15.84 5.98 -5.24
C ILE A 279 14.37 6.11 -4.85
N VAL A 280 13.57 6.73 -5.72
CA VAL A 280 12.11 6.83 -5.55
C VAL A 280 11.45 5.80 -6.45
N LEU A 281 10.59 4.97 -5.87
CA LEU A 281 9.94 3.85 -6.54
C LEU A 281 8.42 4.02 -6.54
N TYR A 282 7.78 3.66 -7.65
CA TYR A 282 6.34 3.50 -7.72
C TYR A 282 5.95 2.35 -8.68
N SER A 283 4.75 1.84 -8.54
CA SER A 283 4.15 0.85 -9.44
C SER A 283 2.64 0.95 -9.40
N ASP A 284 1.95 0.41 -10.39
CA ASP A 284 0.48 0.45 -10.47
C ASP A 284 -0.19 -0.22 -9.28
N ASN A 285 0.26 -1.42 -8.93
CA ASN A 285 -0.31 -2.22 -7.83
C ASN A 285 0.51 -2.14 -6.54
N GLN A 286 1.51 -1.28 -6.49
CA GLN A 286 2.43 -1.01 -5.39
C GLN A 286 3.26 -2.23 -4.90
N LEU A 287 2.87 -3.46 -5.21
CA LEU A 287 3.57 -4.67 -4.77
C LEU A 287 4.99 -4.74 -5.33
N ALA A 288 5.16 -4.46 -6.62
CA ALA A 288 6.45 -4.49 -7.29
C ALA A 288 7.40 -3.44 -6.71
N ALA A 289 6.93 -2.21 -6.50
CA ALA A 289 7.74 -1.13 -5.92
C ALA A 289 8.22 -1.48 -4.52
N LEU A 290 7.36 -2.03 -3.66
CA LEU A 290 7.72 -2.40 -2.30
C LEU A 290 8.60 -3.65 -2.24
N ARG A 291 8.45 -4.59 -3.19
CA ARG A 291 9.38 -5.71 -3.38
C ARG A 291 10.78 -5.20 -3.72
N VAL A 292 10.89 -4.28 -4.67
CA VAL A 292 12.18 -3.69 -5.07
C VAL A 292 12.74 -2.81 -3.97
N LEU A 293 11.92 -2.04 -3.24
CA LEU A 293 12.37 -1.25 -2.10
C LEU A 293 13.10 -2.11 -1.07
N TRP A 294 12.50 -3.24 -0.69
CA TRP A 294 13.14 -4.20 0.21
C TRP A 294 14.46 -4.74 -0.36
N ALA A 295 14.49 -5.11 -1.63
CA ALA A 295 15.69 -5.63 -2.28
C ALA A 295 16.81 -4.58 -2.33
N LEU A 296 16.50 -3.31 -2.63
CA LEU A 296 17.47 -2.23 -2.62
C LEU A 296 17.99 -1.93 -1.19
N LYS A 297 17.12 -2.00 -0.18
CA LYS A 297 17.55 -1.92 1.23
C LYS A 297 18.45 -3.09 1.60
N TRP A 298 18.14 -4.30 1.18
CA TRP A 298 18.99 -5.48 1.37
C TRP A 298 20.34 -5.29 0.68
N ALA A 299 20.37 -4.77 -0.55
CA ALA A 299 21.58 -4.48 -1.28
C ALA A 299 22.45 -3.41 -0.60
N GLY A 300 21.85 -2.43 0.09
CA GLY A 300 22.57 -1.39 0.82
C GLY A 300 22.33 0.03 0.31
N VAL A 301 21.31 0.26 -0.52
CA VAL A 301 20.91 1.63 -0.89
C VAL A 301 20.42 2.37 0.35
N LYS A 302 21.05 3.49 0.67
CA LYS A 302 20.80 4.26 1.90
C LYS A 302 19.40 4.85 1.94
N ASP A 303 19.00 5.52 0.86
CA ASP A 303 17.73 6.23 0.77
C ASP A 303 16.88 5.66 -0.36
N VAL A 304 15.88 4.86 0.01
CA VAL A 304 14.88 4.32 -0.93
C VAL A 304 13.52 4.76 -0.43
N ARG A 305 12.77 5.43 -1.29
CA ARG A 305 11.46 6.00 -0.97
C ARG A 305 10.39 5.42 -1.85
N PHE A 306 9.21 5.33 -1.29
CA PHE A 306 8.02 4.82 -1.96
C PHE A 306 7.05 5.98 -2.23
N LEU A 307 6.66 6.16 -3.49
CA LEU A 307 5.61 7.12 -3.87
C LEU A 307 4.24 6.49 -3.56
N ASN A 308 3.64 6.90 -2.44
CA ASN A 308 2.35 6.39 -2.00
C ASN A 308 1.23 6.83 -2.96
N GLY A 309 0.34 5.90 -3.31
CA GLY A 309 -0.68 6.12 -4.35
C GLY A 309 -0.19 5.85 -5.79
N GLY A 310 1.12 5.74 -6.01
CA GLY A 310 1.71 5.38 -7.31
C GLY A 310 1.36 6.35 -8.44
N LEU A 311 1.27 5.83 -9.67
CA LEU A 311 0.91 6.64 -10.84
C LEU A 311 -0.48 7.26 -10.71
N ARG A 312 -1.43 6.53 -10.11
CA ARG A 312 -2.80 7.03 -9.91
C ARG A 312 -2.80 8.29 -9.04
N GLY A 313 -2.17 8.25 -7.86
CA GLY A 313 -2.09 9.41 -6.99
C GLY A 313 -1.39 10.61 -7.66
N TRP A 314 -0.40 10.35 -8.51
CA TRP A 314 0.28 11.36 -9.31
C TRP A 314 -0.67 12.05 -10.31
N VAL A 315 -1.45 11.25 -11.06
CA VAL A 315 -2.41 11.76 -12.05
C VAL A 315 -3.58 12.48 -11.36
N ASP A 316 -4.08 11.97 -10.25
CA ASP A 316 -5.16 12.58 -9.47
C ASP A 316 -4.72 13.92 -8.85
N ALA A 317 -3.44 14.10 -8.58
CA ALA A 317 -2.85 15.38 -8.20
C ALA A 317 -2.71 16.37 -9.39
N GLY A 318 -3.14 15.99 -10.60
CA GLY A 318 -3.05 16.83 -11.81
C GLY A 318 -1.64 17.00 -12.36
N LEU A 319 -0.72 16.08 -12.03
CA LEU A 319 0.69 16.18 -12.38
C LEU A 319 1.00 15.48 -13.72
N PRO A 320 2.04 15.92 -14.46
CA PRO A 320 2.27 15.51 -15.84
C PRO A 320 2.86 14.11 -15.96
N THR A 321 2.43 13.39 -17.00
CA THR A 321 2.96 12.10 -17.42
C THR A 321 3.57 12.20 -18.82
N GLU A 322 4.37 11.20 -19.20
CA GLU A 322 4.93 11.08 -20.53
C GLU A 322 4.92 9.62 -21.04
N THR A 323 5.19 9.48 -22.35
CA THR A 323 5.37 8.19 -23.04
C THR A 323 6.79 8.03 -23.59
N LYS A 324 7.65 9.04 -23.38
CA LYS A 324 9.04 9.04 -23.82
C LYS A 324 9.84 8.03 -23.02
N VAL A 325 10.54 7.16 -23.70
CA VAL A 325 11.45 6.21 -23.05
C VAL A 325 12.67 6.95 -22.48
N ASN A 326 12.90 6.80 -21.19
CA ASN A 326 14.08 7.29 -20.50
C ASN A 326 15.07 6.14 -20.26
N THR A 327 16.35 6.38 -20.52
CA THR A 327 17.42 5.41 -20.29
C THR A 327 18.42 6.00 -19.32
N PRO A 328 18.67 5.34 -18.18
CA PRO A 328 19.63 5.84 -17.20
C PRO A 328 21.07 5.64 -17.71
N GLU A 329 21.99 6.50 -17.27
CA GLU A 329 23.42 6.33 -17.49
C GLU A 329 23.95 5.26 -16.52
N PRO A 330 24.76 4.28 -16.99
CA PRO A 330 25.38 3.29 -16.15
C PRO A 330 26.33 3.91 -15.11
N ALA A 331 26.49 3.23 -13.96
CA ALA A 331 27.46 3.55 -12.93
C ALA A 331 28.59 2.52 -12.91
N GLU A 332 29.79 2.93 -12.45
CA GLU A 332 30.96 2.05 -12.40
C GLU A 332 31.07 1.27 -11.09
N HIS A 333 30.63 1.86 -9.97
CA HIS A 333 30.78 1.29 -8.65
C HIS A 333 29.48 1.45 -7.85
N PHE A 334 29.05 0.38 -7.21
CA PHE A 334 27.87 0.42 -6.36
C PHE A 334 28.12 1.19 -5.04
N GLY A 335 29.34 1.08 -4.51
CA GLY A 335 29.80 1.83 -3.34
C GLY A 335 29.88 1.03 -2.05
N VAL A 336 29.20 -0.10 -1.96
CA VAL A 336 29.27 -1.08 -0.86
C VAL A 336 29.18 -2.51 -1.39
N THR A 337 29.58 -3.49 -0.60
CA THR A 337 29.40 -4.90 -0.97
C THR A 337 27.94 -5.30 -0.82
N ILE A 338 27.37 -5.94 -1.84
CA ILE A 338 26.02 -6.52 -1.81
C ILE A 338 26.11 -7.98 -1.31
N PRO A 339 25.26 -8.39 -0.33
CA PRO A 339 24.32 -7.55 0.41
C PRO A 339 24.98 -6.80 1.57
N ALA A 340 24.61 -5.54 1.78
CA ALA A 340 25.01 -4.80 2.98
C ALA A 340 24.11 -5.10 4.19
N ASN A 341 22.87 -5.51 3.94
CA ASN A 341 21.89 -5.83 4.99
C ASN A 341 21.31 -7.26 4.84
N PRO A 342 22.15 -8.32 4.89
CA PRO A 342 21.68 -9.69 4.65
C PRO A 342 20.64 -10.16 5.68
N GLN A 343 20.63 -9.58 6.87
CA GLN A 343 19.78 -9.96 8.00
C GLN A 343 18.29 -9.72 7.75
N ILE A 344 17.90 -8.84 6.83
CA ILE A 344 16.48 -8.58 6.56
C ILE A 344 15.83 -9.61 5.62
N ASN A 345 16.63 -10.58 5.15
CA ASN A 345 16.18 -11.66 4.27
C ASN A 345 16.33 -13.03 4.93
N ILE A 346 15.27 -13.81 4.93
CA ILE A 346 15.28 -15.25 5.20
C ILE A 346 15.03 -15.95 3.87
N SER A 347 16.06 -16.51 3.26
CA SER A 347 15.98 -16.91 1.85
C SER A 347 15.26 -18.25 1.65
N MET A 348 15.54 -19.27 2.47
CA MET A 348 15.11 -20.65 2.22
C MET A 348 14.34 -21.26 3.39
N PRO A 349 13.52 -22.31 3.15
CA PRO A 349 12.70 -22.97 4.17
C PRO A 349 13.46 -23.45 5.40
N ALA A 350 14.69 -23.98 5.22
CA ALA A 350 15.53 -24.44 6.33
C ALA A 350 15.86 -23.32 7.31
N GLN A 351 16.16 -22.13 6.79
CA GLN A 351 16.44 -20.94 7.61
C GLN A 351 15.17 -20.48 8.34
N ALA A 352 14.03 -20.42 7.63
CA ALA A 352 12.75 -20.03 8.21
C ALA A 352 12.32 -21.00 9.33
N GLN A 353 12.46 -22.31 9.12
CA GLN A 353 12.15 -23.32 10.12
C GLN A 353 13.10 -23.26 11.34
N ALA A 354 14.38 -23.00 11.12
CA ALA A 354 15.33 -22.80 12.21
C ALA A 354 14.96 -21.57 13.04
N ALA A 355 14.65 -20.44 12.38
CA ALA A 355 14.24 -19.21 13.04
C ALA A 355 12.91 -19.35 13.81
N GLN A 356 11.95 -20.15 13.30
CA GLN A 356 10.70 -20.46 14.03
C GLN A 356 10.99 -21.16 15.38
N LYS A 357 11.99 -22.05 15.43
CA LYS A 357 12.40 -22.69 16.69
C LYS A 357 12.99 -21.71 17.70
N GLU A 358 13.45 -20.56 17.23
CA GLU A 358 13.99 -19.46 18.03
C GLU A 358 12.95 -18.34 18.27
N GLY A 359 11.66 -18.61 18.00
CA GLY A 359 10.55 -17.72 18.29
C GLY A 359 10.13 -16.78 17.15
N LEU A 360 10.69 -16.95 15.94
CA LEU A 360 10.20 -16.21 14.77
C LEU A 360 8.76 -16.64 14.43
N LYS A 361 7.89 -15.66 14.18
CA LYS A 361 6.54 -15.88 13.65
C LYS A 361 6.58 -15.73 12.13
N LEU A 362 6.14 -16.75 11.41
CA LEU A 362 5.90 -16.66 9.97
C LEU A 362 4.50 -16.06 9.75
N ILE A 363 4.46 -14.94 9.03
CA ILE A 363 3.22 -14.19 8.78
C ILE A 363 2.86 -14.33 7.32
N SER A 364 1.75 -15.05 7.08
CA SER A 364 1.23 -15.28 5.73
C SER A 364 0.47 -14.06 5.23
N ASN A 365 0.93 -13.48 4.12
CA ASN A 365 0.24 -12.45 3.36
C ASN A 365 -0.34 -13.01 2.06
N ARG A 366 -0.94 -14.19 2.17
CA ARG A 366 -1.70 -14.87 1.13
C ARG A 366 -3.19 -14.68 1.40
N SER A 367 -4.02 -14.74 0.37
CA SER A 367 -5.48 -14.67 0.55
C SER A 367 -5.96 -15.73 1.54
N TRP A 368 -7.12 -15.51 2.16
CA TRP A 368 -7.67 -16.49 3.11
C TRP A 368 -7.82 -17.88 2.53
N ASP A 369 -8.31 -17.99 1.28
CA ASP A 369 -8.49 -19.29 0.60
C ASP A 369 -7.16 -20.00 0.30
N GLU A 370 -6.07 -19.23 0.03
CA GLU A 370 -4.72 -19.78 -0.04
C GLU A 370 -4.23 -20.25 1.34
N TYR A 371 -4.42 -19.41 2.38
CA TYR A 371 -3.98 -19.69 3.75
C TYR A 371 -4.60 -20.97 4.32
N ILE A 372 -5.89 -21.18 4.11
CA ILE A 372 -6.54 -22.40 4.58
C ILE A 372 -6.30 -23.61 3.65
N GLY A 373 -5.56 -23.43 2.56
CA GLY A 373 -5.22 -24.51 1.61
C GLY A 373 -6.36 -24.94 0.70
N LYS A 374 -7.36 -24.10 0.47
CA LYS A 374 -8.45 -24.34 -0.47
C LYS A 374 -7.97 -24.19 -1.92
N VAL A 375 -7.12 -23.19 -2.18
CA VAL A 375 -6.48 -22.93 -3.47
C VAL A 375 -4.97 -22.79 -3.32
N SER A 376 -4.22 -22.91 -4.43
CA SER A 376 -2.80 -22.54 -4.46
C SER A 376 -2.61 -21.04 -4.61
N GLY A 377 -3.44 -20.40 -5.42
CA GLY A 377 -3.33 -18.99 -5.79
C GLY A 377 -2.41 -18.73 -7.00
N TYR A 378 -1.66 -19.72 -7.47
CA TYR A 378 -0.70 -19.59 -8.56
C TYR A 378 -0.74 -20.81 -9.47
N ASP A 379 -0.62 -20.61 -10.79
CA ASP A 379 -0.63 -21.69 -11.77
C ASP A 379 0.65 -22.54 -11.72
N TYR A 380 1.77 -21.91 -11.34
CA TYR A 380 3.09 -22.57 -11.27
C TYR A 380 3.45 -23.12 -9.88
N ILE A 381 2.63 -22.92 -8.87
CA ILE A 381 2.81 -23.49 -7.52
C ILE A 381 1.72 -24.54 -7.29
N PRO A 382 2.01 -25.84 -7.41
CA PRO A 382 0.98 -26.88 -7.30
C PRO A 382 0.49 -27.12 -5.88
N GLY A 383 1.32 -26.84 -4.87
CA GLY A 383 1.03 -27.11 -3.47
C GLY A 383 -0.04 -26.19 -2.89
N LYS A 384 -0.87 -26.73 -2.00
CA LYS A 384 -1.92 -26.01 -1.26
C LYS A 384 -1.66 -26.13 0.24
N GLY A 385 -1.83 -25.05 0.98
CA GLY A 385 -1.60 -24.98 2.42
C GLY A 385 -0.57 -23.91 2.78
N GLU A 386 -0.04 -24.00 3.99
CA GLU A 386 0.90 -23.04 4.59
C GLU A 386 2.03 -23.74 5.31
N PRO A 387 3.18 -23.10 5.52
CA PRO A 387 4.15 -23.53 6.50
C PRO A 387 3.50 -23.78 7.86
N LYS A 388 3.79 -24.91 8.50
CA LYS A 388 3.20 -25.22 9.81
C LYS A 388 3.54 -24.15 10.83
N GLY A 389 2.53 -23.64 11.55
CA GLY A 389 2.68 -22.58 12.55
C GLY A 389 2.61 -21.17 11.97
N ALA A 390 2.38 -21.01 10.67
CA ALA A 390 2.15 -19.70 10.08
C ALA A 390 0.85 -19.05 10.59
N ILE A 391 0.91 -17.75 10.78
CA ILE A 391 -0.21 -16.91 11.22
C ILE A 391 -0.68 -16.08 10.04
N TRP A 392 -2.00 -15.93 9.86
CA TRP A 392 -2.55 -15.11 8.79
C TRP A 392 -2.40 -13.62 9.13
N GLY A 393 -1.70 -12.88 8.27
CA GLY A 393 -1.40 -11.46 8.42
C GLY A 393 -2.28 -10.55 7.57
N PHE A 394 -3.41 -11.06 7.06
CA PHE A 394 -4.26 -10.38 6.07
C PHE A 394 -3.59 -10.25 4.70
N ALA A 395 -4.35 -9.95 3.67
CA ALA A 395 -3.87 -9.74 2.31
C ALA A 395 -4.94 -9.08 1.43
N GLY A 396 -5.57 -9.87 0.59
CA GLY A 396 -6.64 -9.52 -0.32
C GLY A 396 -7.40 -10.77 -0.74
N THR A 397 -8.06 -10.71 -1.89
CA THR A 397 -8.94 -11.78 -2.38
C THR A 397 -8.19 -12.88 -3.10
N ASP A 398 -7.01 -12.59 -3.66
CA ASP A 398 -6.25 -13.50 -4.52
C ASP A 398 -4.72 -13.26 -4.44
N SER A 399 -3.96 -13.93 -5.30
CA SER A 399 -2.50 -13.87 -5.30
C SER A 399 -1.91 -12.57 -5.86
N SER A 400 -2.71 -11.70 -6.45
CA SER A 400 -2.26 -10.49 -7.15
C SER A 400 -2.60 -9.19 -6.42
N ASN A 401 -3.31 -9.25 -5.29
CA ASN A 401 -3.72 -8.04 -4.58
C ASN A 401 -3.54 -8.13 -3.07
N MET A 402 -3.54 -6.95 -2.44
CA MET A 402 -3.44 -6.76 -1.00
C MET A 402 -4.54 -5.79 -0.52
N ALA A 403 -5.79 -6.06 -0.91
CA ALA A 403 -6.92 -5.14 -0.70
C ALA A 403 -7.14 -4.74 0.76
N ASP A 404 -6.81 -5.61 1.73
CA ASP A 404 -6.90 -5.28 3.16
C ASP A 404 -5.90 -4.20 3.60
N TYR A 405 -4.89 -3.91 2.75
CA TYR A 405 -3.79 -3.00 3.02
C TYR A 405 -3.86 -1.67 2.27
N TYR A 406 -4.91 -1.44 1.50
CA TYR A 406 -5.07 -0.21 0.70
C TYR A 406 -6.33 0.55 1.08
N ASP A 407 -6.25 1.85 0.91
CA ASP A 407 -7.37 2.77 0.97
C ASP A 407 -7.97 3.03 -0.43
N PRO A 408 -9.15 3.64 -0.54
CA PRO A 408 -9.90 3.72 -1.80
C PRO A 408 -9.18 4.45 -2.94
N ASP A 409 -8.28 5.37 -2.62
CA ASP A 409 -7.46 6.14 -3.55
C ASP A 409 -6.16 5.42 -3.96
N ASN A 410 -6.02 4.14 -3.59
CA ASN A 410 -4.83 3.33 -3.81
C ASN A 410 -3.60 3.74 -2.99
N THR A 411 -3.77 4.53 -1.93
CA THR A 411 -2.73 4.72 -0.93
C THR A 411 -2.65 3.52 0.01
N LEU A 412 -1.53 3.36 0.70
CA LEU A 412 -1.42 2.35 1.74
C LEU A 412 -2.33 2.72 2.91
N ARG A 413 -3.09 1.73 3.38
CA ARG A 413 -3.88 1.84 4.59
C ARG A 413 -2.98 2.24 5.77
N ASN A 414 -3.55 3.03 6.69
CA ASN A 414 -2.84 3.47 7.88
C ASN A 414 -2.19 2.30 8.63
N PRO A 415 -0.86 2.31 8.85
CA PRO A 415 -0.18 1.23 9.55
C PRO A 415 -0.76 0.90 10.92
N ASN A 416 -1.26 1.89 11.68
CA ASN A 416 -1.88 1.67 12.99
C ASN A 416 -3.15 0.80 12.90
N GLU A 417 -3.91 0.94 11.81
CA GLU A 417 -5.08 0.08 11.57
C GLU A 417 -4.65 -1.38 11.31
N ILE A 418 -3.62 -1.57 10.50
CA ILE A 418 -3.06 -2.91 10.22
C ILE A 418 -2.49 -3.55 11.50
N PHE A 419 -1.77 -2.79 12.31
CA PHE A 419 -1.24 -3.28 13.59
C PHE A 419 -2.35 -3.65 14.57
N ALA A 420 -3.49 -2.95 14.50
CA ALA A 420 -4.67 -3.30 15.28
C ALA A 420 -5.28 -4.64 14.83
N LEU A 421 -5.38 -4.88 13.52
CA LEU A 421 -5.79 -6.18 12.96
C LEU A 421 -4.82 -7.30 13.36
N TRP A 422 -3.53 -7.05 13.26
CA TRP A 422 -2.49 -8.02 13.64
C TRP A 422 -2.54 -8.38 15.12
N LYS A 423 -2.82 -7.43 15.99
CA LYS A 423 -3.01 -7.69 17.43
C LYS A 423 -4.10 -8.74 17.68
N GLY A 424 -5.20 -8.70 16.90
CA GLY A 424 -6.24 -9.72 16.92
C GLY A 424 -5.76 -11.12 16.49
N GLN A 425 -4.65 -11.20 15.76
CA GLN A 425 -3.98 -12.43 15.33
C GLN A 425 -2.77 -12.78 16.21
N ASN A 426 -2.61 -12.14 17.37
CA ASN A 426 -1.45 -12.32 18.25
C ASN A 426 -0.10 -11.98 17.57
N ILE A 427 -0.10 -10.92 16.74
CA ILE A 427 1.09 -10.32 16.12
C ILE A 427 1.30 -8.95 16.75
N HIS A 428 2.45 -8.72 17.38
CA HIS A 428 2.71 -7.52 18.17
C HIS A 428 4.04 -6.86 17.81
N ALA A 429 4.17 -5.56 18.09
CA ALA A 429 5.46 -4.89 18.09
C ALA A 429 6.42 -5.58 19.07
N GLY A 430 7.68 -5.81 18.64
CA GLY A 430 8.67 -6.55 19.41
C GLY A 430 8.69 -8.05 19.18
N ASP A 431 7.73 -8.61 18.46
CA ASP A 431 7.85 -9.96 17.93
C ASP A 431 8.91 -10.01 16.80
N LYS A 432 9.57 -11.15 16.66
CA LYS A 432 10.36 -11.46 15.46
C LYS A 432 9.41 -11.93 14.36
N LEU A 433 9.26 -11.16 13.29
CA LEU A 433 8.28 -11.39 12.23
C LEU A 433 8.96 -11.65 10.89
N ALA A 434 8.56 -12.70 10.19
CA ALA A 434 8.93 -12.88 8.79
C ALA A 434 7.66 -12.95 7.93
N PHE A 435 7.48 -11.95 7.09
CA PHE A 435 6.37 -11.86 6.15
C PHE A 435 6.67 -12.67 4.90
N TYR A 436 5.67 -13.34 4.36
CA TYR A 436 5.80 -14.10 3.12
C TYR A 436 4.48 -14.21 2.37
N CYS A 437 4.58 -14.53 1.07
CA CYS A 437 3.43 -14.93 0.25
C CYS A 437 3.80 -16.17 -0.59
N GLY A 438 3.47 -16.22 -1.87
CA GLY A 438 3.97 -17.27 -2.77
C GLY A 438 5.45 -17.12 -3.04
N THR A 439 5.88 -15.93 -3.46
CA THR A 439 7.23 -15.60 -3.94
C THR A 439 7.75 -14.23 -3.46
N GLY A 440 7.27 -13.72 -2.33
CA GLY A 440 7.82 -12.56 -1.65
C GLY A 440 7.22 -11.18 -2.00
N TRP A 441 6.50 -11.01 -3.12
CA TRP A 441 6.02 -9.68 -3.55
C TRP A 441 5.04 -9.04 -2.56
N ARG A 442 3.96 -9.75 -2.21
CA ARG A 442 2.96 -9.23 -1.25
C ARG A 442 3.56 -8.97 0.13
N ALA A 443 4.60 -9.71 0.50
CA ALA A 443 5.30 -9.55 1.77
C ALA A 443 5.99 -8.19 1.93
N GLY A 444 6.32 -7.53 0.83
CA GLY A 444 6.91 -6.18 0.83
C GLY A 444 6.00 -5.14 1.49
N VAL A 445 4.68 -5.27 1.36
CA VAL A 445 3.71 -4.32 1.90
C VAL A 445 3.72 -4.28 3.44
N PRO A 446 3.43 -5.39 4.16
CA PRO A 446 3.47 -5.39 5.62
C PRO A 446 4.87 -5.13 6.17
N TRP A 447 5.92 -5.62 5.49
CA TRP A 447 7.29 -5.31 5.88
C TRP A 447 7.54 -3.80 5.83
N PHE A 448 7.13 -3.12 4.76
CA PHE A 448 7.28 -1.67 4.64
C PHE A 448 6.56 -0.90 5.76
N MET A 449 5.36 -1.34 6.14
CA MET A 449 4.62 -0.74 7.26
C MET A 449 5.37 -0.85 8.58
N THR A 450 6.03 -1.98 8.82
CA THR A 450 6.90 -2.14 10.00
C THR A 450 8.12 -1.22 9.95
N GLN A 451 8.65 -0.97 8.74
CA GLN A 451 9.77 -0.03 8.58
C GLN A 451 9.33 1.42 8.86
N LEU A 452 8.16 1.84 8.39
CA LEU A 452 7.59 3.15 8.74
C LEU A 452 7.47 3.33 10.26
N ALA A 453 7.02 2.29 10.95
CA ALA A 453 6.86 2.28 12.40
C ALA A 453 8.16 2.06 13.18
N GLY A 454 9.29 1.86 12.50
CA GLY A 454 10.60 1.66 13.14
C GLY A 454 10.78 0.31 13.85
N TRP A 455 10.01 -0.72 13.47
CA TRP A 455 10.18 -2.07 14.03
C TRP A 455 11.48 -2.70 13.51
N LYS A 456 12.27 -3.27 14.40
CA LYS A 456 13.62 -3.77 14.06
C LYS A 456 13.63 -5.23 13.64
N ASP A 457 12.77 -6.06 14.25
CA ASP A 457 12.76 -7.52 14.09
C ASP A 457 11.71 -7.96 13.04
N ALA A 458 11.73 -7.30 11.88
CA ALA A 458 10.85 -7.57 10.76
C ALA A 458 11.65 -7.94 9.51
N PHE A 459 11.34 -9.10 8.93
CA PHE A 459 12.07 -9.74 7.85
C PHE A 459 11.10 -10.12 6.71
N ILE A 460 11.63 -10.40 5.52
CA ILE A 460 10.89 -11.14 4.50
C ILE A 460 11.44 -12.56 4.41
N TYR A 461 10.54 -13.56 4.49
CA TYR A 461 10.85 -14.91 4.09
C TYR A 461 10.64 -15.02 2.58
N ASP A 462 11.73 -14.87 1.85
CA ASP A 462 11.79 -14.69 0.40
C ASP A 462 11.35 -15.93 -0.37
N GLY A 463 11.77 -17.13 0.09
CA GLY A 463 11.36 -18.40 -0.53
C GLY A 463 9.84 -18.64 -0.51
N GLY A 464 9.15 -18.05 0.44
CA GLY A 464 7.71 -18.08 0.54
C GLY A 464 7.12 -19.48 0.55
N TRP A 465 5.84 -19.56 0.17
CA TRP A 465 5.17 -20.83 0.00
C TRP A 465 5.76 -21.66 -1.15
N ASN A 466 6.26 -20.99 -2.21
CA ASN A 466 6.83 -21.68 -3.36
C ASN A 466 7.99 -22.59 -2.97
N ALA A 467 9.01 -22.04 -2.31
CA ALA A 467 10.15 -22.84 -1.87
C ALA A 467 9.76 -23.88 -0.79
N TRP A 468 8.83 -23.52 0.12
CA TRP A 468 8.42 -24.42 1.21
C TRP A 468 7.76 -25.70 0.68
N GLN A 469 6.87 -25.60 -0.31
CA GLN A 469 6.12 -26.73 -0.82
C GLN A 469 6.90 -27.64 -1.79
N MET A 470 8.09 -27.21 -2.24
CA MET A 470 8.95 -27.98 -3.16
C MET A 470 9.55 -29.22 -2.51
N ASP A 471 9.69 -29.25 -1.18
CA ASP A 471 10.25 -30.38 -0.46
C ASP A 471 9.31 -30.85 0.66
N SER A 472 8.90 -32.09 0.60
CA SER A 472 7.99 -32.73 1.57
C SER A 472 8.55 -32.85 2.98
N VAL A 473 9.82 -32.59 3.20
CA VAL A 473 10.43 -32.56 4.54
C VAL A 473 9.89 -31.41 5.39
N TYR A 474 9.42 -30.33 4.76
CA TYR A 474 8.86 -29.17 5.46
C TYR A 474 7.40 -29.40 5.81
N PRO A 475 7.01 -29.29 7.10
CA PRO A 475 5.66 -29.57 7.54
C PRO A 475 4.67 -28.50 7.06
N VAL A 476 3.51 -28.96 6.60
CA VAL A 476 2.44 -28.15 6.04
C VAL A 476 1.22 -28.18 6.97
N GLN A 477 0.54 -27.03 7.09
CA GLN A 477 -0.80 -26.95 7.68
C GLN A 477 -1.85 -26.67 6.61
N LYS A 478 -3.06 -27.16 6.83
CA LYS A 478 -4.27 -26.92 6.02
C LYS A 478 -5.47 -26.69 6.93
N GLY A 479 -6.43 -25.94 6.45
CA GLY A 479 -7.58 -25.51 7.24
C GLY A 479 -7.26 -24.31 8.15
N ALA A 480 -8.31 -23.68 8.64
CA ALA A 480 -8.18 -22.58 9.57
C ALA A 480 -7.76 -23.08 10.96
N PRO A 481 -6.74 -22.47 11.61
CA PRO A 481 -6.36 -22.84 12.96
C PRO A 481 -7.56 -22.77 13.91
N GLY A 482 -7.77 -23.84 14.72
CA GLY A 482 -8.89 -23.89 15.67
C GLY A 482 -10.29 -23.76 15.05
N ASN A 483 -10.45 -24.05 13.76
CA ASN A 483 -11.69 -23.86 13.00
C ASN A 483 -12.24 -22.43 13.03
N MET A 484 -11.38 -21.44 13.19
CA MET A 484 -11.78 -20.03 13.15
C MET A 484 -12.35 -19.63 11.78
N SER A 485 -13.31 -18.71 11.77
CA SER A 485 -13.75 -18.04 10.54
C SER A 485 -12.68 -17.06 10.06
N LYS A 486 -12.78 -16.63 8.79
CA LYS A 486 -11.93 -15.55 8.28
C LYS A 486 -12.08 -14.33 9.20
N PRO A 487 -10.96 -13.80 9.74
CA PRO A 487 -10.98 -12.57 10.50
C PRO A 487 -11.45 -11.39 9.64
N ASP A 488 -12.20 -10.49 10.23
CA ASP A 488 -12.63 -9.25 9.57
C ASP A 488 -11.46 -8.27 9.45
N ALA A 489 -11.31 -7.66 8.28
CA ALA A 489 -10.35 -6.58 8.05
C ALA A 489 -10.87 -5.20 8.49
N HIS A 490 -12.09 -5.11 8.99
CA HIS A 490 -12.59 -3.92 9.64
C HIS A 490 -12.04 -3.81 11.07
N ASN A 491 -11.73 -2.61 11.52
CA ASN A 491 -11.35 -2.38 12.90
C ASN A 491 -12.15 -1.23 13.51
N ASP A 492 -12.30 -1.27 14.82
CA ASP A 492 -12.85 -0.18 15.61
C ASP A 492 -11.68 0.67 16.14
N PHE A 493 -11.14 1.50 15.28
CA PHE A 493 -9.96 2.29 15.54
C PHE A 493 -10.03 3.04 16.88
N GLY A 494 -11.16 3.67 17.17
CA GLY A 494 -11.33 4.42 18.41
C GLY A 494 -11.35 3.56 19.68
N LYS A 495 -11.69 2.26 19.61
CA LYS A 495 -11.62 1.34 20.76
C LYS A 495 -10.22 0.76 20.95
N VAL A 496 -9.50 0.56 19.85
CA VAL A 496 -8.17 -0.07 19.86
C VAL A 496 -7.12 0.84 20.49
N HIS A 497 -7.15 2.15 20.20
CA HIS A 497 -6.19 3.11 20.74
C HIS A 497 -6.26 3.28 22.28
N LYS A 498 -7.40 2.97 22.89
CA LYS A 498 -7.57 3.07 24.36
C LYS A 498 -6.82 2.00 25.15
N GLN A 499 -6.31 0.96 24.51
CA GLN A 499 -5.58 -0.13 25.16
C GLN A 499 -4.05 0.07 25.18
N GLY A 500 -3.55 1.28 25.00
CA GLY A 500 -2.15 1.61 25.27
C GLY A 500 -1.18 1.22 24.19
N ALA A 501 -1.54 1.35 22.93
CA ALA A 501 -0.57 1.40 21.84
C ALA A 501 0.11 2.78 21.83
N SER A 502 0.87 3.11 22.87
CA SER A 502 1.86 4.17 22.77
C SER A 502 2.99 3.64 21.89
N CYS A 503 3.32 4.35 20.83
CA CYS A 503 4.64 4.23 20.19
C CYS A 503 5.68 4.64 21.26
N LYS A 504 6.05 3.72 22.14
CA LYS A 504 7.23 3.90 22.99
C LYS A 504 8.38 3.30 22.20
N SER A 505 9.29 4.23 21.85
CA SER A 505 10.63 4.04 21.32
C SER A 505 11.36 2.81 21.85
#